data_683c1e0f9f792ad082457a48126376ad
#
_entry.id   683c1e0f9f792ad082457a48126376ad
#
_cell.length_a   1.000
_cell.length_b   1.000
_cell.length_c   1.000
_cell.angle_alpha   90.00
_cell.angle_beta   90.00
_cell.angle_gamma   90.00
#
_symmetry.space_group_name_H-M   'P 1'
#
loop_
_entity.id
_entity.type
_entity.pdbx_description
1 polymer ?
#
loop_
_entity_poly.entity_id
_entity_poly.type
_entity_poly.pdbx_seq_one_letter_code
_entity_poly.pdbx_strand_id
1 'polypeptide(L)'
;TKNLKNFFLNKSKIIDVKFDKIILSPGININKCLLSNYLKKNLQKIISDLDIFYEFRPEILTISITGTNGKSTTSKLLHDILKRHGYDVRLTGNIGNPILEEKGIKKNTILVVEASSYQLAYSKYFRSKYSIILNISNDHLERHLTMKNYISSKLRCVTNQKKNDILSLIHISEPTRPYL
;
A
#
# COMPACT_ATOMS: atom_id res chain seq x y z
N THR A 1 12.71 -8.41 -25.16
CA THR A 1 13.12 -8.53 -23.74
C THR A 1 14.52 -7.97 -23.61
N LYS A 2 14.64 -6.64 -23.34
CA LYS A 2 15.93 -6.01 -23.00
C LYS A 2 16.35 -6.56 -21.64
N ASN A 3 17.54 -7.15 -21.58
CA ASN A 3 18.19 -7.62 -20.36
C ASN A 3 18.25 -6.51 -19.32
N LEU A 4 17.45 -6.62 -18.25
CA LEU A 4 17.55 -5.81 -17.04
C LEU A 4 18.83 -6.20 -16.27
N LYS A 5 20.01 -5.89 -16.82
CA LYS A 5 21.30 -6.12 -16.16
C LYS A 5 21.84 -4.91 -15.41
N ASN A 6 20.99 -3.97 -15.00
CA ASN A 6 21.46 -2.78 -14.30
C ASN A 6 21.10 -2.82 -12.82
N PHE A 7 21.67 -3.77 -12.09
CA PHE A 7 21.72 -3.67 -10.64
C PHE A 7 22.81 -2.67 -10.25
N PHE A 8 22.41 -1.43 -9.98
CA PHE A 8 23.30 -0.42 -9.44
C PHE A 8 23.45 -0.66 -7.94
N LEU A 9 24.48 -1.38 -7.54
CA LEU A 9 24.85 -1.52 -6.13
C LEU A 9 25.65 -0.30 -5.64
N ASN A 10 26.09 0.57 -6.55
CA ASN A 10 26.91 1.72 -6.21
C ASN A 10 26.06 2.98 -6.06
N LYS A 11 26.04 3.54 -4.83
CA LYS A 11 25.31 4.74 -4.44
C LYS A 11 25.62 5.95 -5.34
N SER A 12 26.89 6.16 -5.72
CA SER A 12 27.31 7.30 -6.57
C SER A 12 26.62 7.26 -7.92
N LYS A 13 26.52 6.10 -8.54
CA LYS A 13 25.85 5.93 -9.85
C LYS A 13 24.35 6.22 -9.79
N ILE A 14 23.68 5.96 -8.66
CA ILE A 14 22.25 6.20 -8.50
C ILE A 14 21.96 7.70 -8.39
N ILE A 15 22.81 8.45 -7.72
CA ILE A 15 22.62 9.89 -7.46
C ILE A 15 22.70 10.71 -8.76
N ASP A 16 23.50 10.27 -9.72
CA ASP A 16 23.72 10.95 -10.99
C ASP A 16 22.63 10.67 -12.04
N VAL A 17 21.77 9.67 -11.79
CA VAL A 17 20.71 9.30 -12.72
C VAL A 17 19.43 10.08 -12.41
N LYS A 18 18.82 10.66 -13.45
CA LYS A 18 17.49 11.25 -13.37
C LYS A 18 16.43 10.16 -13.60
N PHE A 19 15.76 9.76 -12.55
CA PHE A 19 14.61 8.83 -12.65
C PHE A 19 13.30 9.62 -12.76
N ASP A 20 12.37 9.12 -13.55
CA ASP A 20 11.01 9.66 -13.62
C ASP A 20 10.17 9.18 -12.42
N LYS A 21 10.35 7.92 -12.03
CA LYS A 21 9.68 7.30 -10.89
C LYS A 21 10.68 6.52 -10.04
N ILE A 22 10.46 6.55 -8.74
CA ILE A 22 11.24 5.82 -7.74
C ILE A 22 10.29 4.93 -6.95
N ILE A 23 10.44 3.63 -7.07
CA ILE A 23 9.64 2.66 -6.32
C ILE A 23 10.45 2.26 -5.09
N LEU A 24 9.88 2.48 -3.91
CA LEU A 24 10.50 2.07 -2.67
C LEU A 24 9.85 0.81 -2.12
N SER A 25 10.69 -0.14 -1.71
CA SER A 25 10.22 -1.21 -0.83
C SER A 25 9.67 -0.60 0.47
N PRO A 26 8.51 -1.07 0.97
CA PRO A 26 7.88 -0.54 2.18
C PRO A 26 8.80 -0.55 3.41
N GLY A 27 9.73 -1.50 3.49
CA GLY A 27 10.72 -1.61 4.57
C GLY A 27 11.75 -0.48 4.59
N ILE A 28 11.97 0.23 3.47
CA ILE A 28 12.99 1.28 3.42
C ILE A 28 12.52 2.54 4.17
N ASN A 29 13.26 2.89 5.22
CA ASN A 29 13.07 4.17 5.91
C ASN A 29 13.87 5.27 5.21
N ILE A 30 13.19 6.20 4.54
CA ILE A 30 13.84 7.31 3.83
C ILE A 30 14.75 8.13 4.75
N ASN A 31 14.40 8.27 6.03
CA ASN A 31 15.17 9.06 6.97
C ASN A 31 16.47 8.38 7.44
N LYS A 32 16.55 7.05 7.32
CA LYS A 32 17.66 6.24 7.89
C LYS A 32 18.48 5.48 6.84
N CYS A 33 18.12 5.57 5.55
CA CYS A 33 18.81 4.83 4.51
C CYS A 33 19.99 5.61 3.90
N LEU A 34 20.90 4.90 3.23
CA LEU A 34 22.08 5.48 2.59
C LEU A 34 21.76 6.54 1.53
N LEU A 35 20.58 6.49 0.93
CA LEU A 35 20.11 7.42 -0.10
C LEU A 35 19.18 8.52 0.46
N SER A 36 19.16 8.72 1.77
CA SER A 36 18.21 9.63 2.45
C SER A 36 18.12 11.01 1.78
N ASN A 37 19.25 11.67 1.58
CA ASN A 37 19.28 13.01 0.97
C ASN A 37 18.74 13.03 -0.46
N TYR A 38 19.08 12.02 -1.26
CA TYR A 38 18.58 11.87 -2.62
C TYR A 38 17.07 11.64 -2.65
N LEU A 39 16.56 10.73 -1.82
CA LEU A 39 15.15 10.41 -1.75
C LEU A 39 14.32 11.60 -1.25
N LYS A 40 14.83 12.34 -0.25
CA LYS A 40 14.16 13.55 0.26
C LYS A 40 14.03 14.64 -0.82
N LYS A 41 15.04 14.82 -1.66
CA LYS A 41 14.99 15.76 -2.79
C LYS A 41 14.04 15.32 -3.91
N ASN A 42 13.71 14.03 -3.98
CA ASN A 42 12.89 13.43 -5.02
C ASN A 42 11.58 12.83 -4.50
N LEU A 43 11.04 13.30 -3.38
CA LEU A 43 9.80 12.78 -2.77
C LEU A 43 8.61 12.74 -3.75
N GLN A 44 8.55 13.74 -4.65
CA GLN A 44 7.51 13.82 -5.67
C GLN A 44 7.57 12.68 -6.71
N LYS A 45 8.70 12.00 -6.83
CA LYS A 45 8.89 10.88 -7.76
C LYS A 45 8.68 9.51 -7.10
N ILE A 46 8.61 9.49 -5.77
CA ILE A 46 8.42 8.25 -5.02
C ILE A 46 6.97 7.81 -5.11
N ILE A 47 6.79 6.55 -5.47
CA ILE A 47 5.50 5.87 -5.56
C ILE A 47 5.61 4.47 -4.95
N SER A 48 4.47 3.84 -4.71
CA SER A 48 4.38 2.47 -4.20
C SER A 48 4.21 1.43 -5.32
N ASP A 49 4.36 0.17 -4.98
CA ASP A 49 4.00 -0.98 -5.81
C ASP A 49 2.50 -0.97 -6.18
N LEU A 50 1.65 -0.51 -5.26
CA LEU A 50 0.21 -0.35 -5.48
C LEU A 50 -0.09 0.66 -6.59
N ASP A 51 0.67 1.76 -6.67
CA ASP A 51 0.53 2.77 -7.71
C ASP A 51 0.90 2.21 -9.09
N ILE A 52 2.00 1.46 -9.15
CA ILE A 52 2.43 0.80 -10.39
C ILE A 52 1.36 -0.19 -10.86
N PHE A 53 0.86 -1.03 -9.96
CA PHE A 53 -0.21 -1.95 -10.32
C PHE A 53 -1.41 -1.22 -10.89
N TYR A 54 -1.88 -0.19 -10.19
CA TYR A 54 -3.06 0.58 -10.61
C TYR A 54 -2.85 1.31 -11.94
N GLU A 55 -1.65 1.80 -12.22
CA GLU A 55 -1.32 2.46 -13.50
C GLU A 55 -1.50 1.51 -14.69
N PHE A 56 -1.09 0.24 -14.54
CA PHE A 56 -1.18 -0.75 -15.62
C PHE A 56 -2.51 -1.51 -15.66
N ARG A 57 -3.21 -1.60 -14.54
CA ARG A 57 -4.43 -2.41 -14.40
C ARG A 57 -5.54 -1.65 -13.64
N PRO A 58 -5.93 -0.45 -14.08
CA PRO A 58 -6.92 0.37 -13.39
C PRO A 58 -8.33 -0.22 -13.41
N GLU A 59 -8.60 -1.16 -14.30
CA GLU A 59 -9.89 -1.83 -14.47
C GLU A 59 -10.14 -2.95 -13.44
N ILE A 60 -9.10 -3.41 -12.76
CA ILE A 60 -9.22 -4.54 -11.83
C ILE A 60 -9.90 -4.10 -10.55
N LEU A 61 -10.94 -4.84 -10.16
CA LEU A 61 -11.62 -4.61 -8.89
C LEU A 61 -10.68 -4.93 -7.74
N THR A 62 -10.39 -3.90 -6.94
CA THR A 62 -9.55 -4.02 -5.75
C THR A 62 -10.35 -3.72 -4.50
N ILE A 63 -10.16 -4.55 -3.47
CA ILE A 63 -10.68 -4.36 -2.11
C ILE A 63 -9.46 -4.18 -1.21
N SER A 64 -9.19 -2.96 -0.76
CA SER A 64 -8.07 -2.69 0.13
C SER A 64 -8.47 -2.81 1.59
N ILE A 65 -7.66 -3.47 2.38
CA ILE A 65 -7.86 -3.66 3.81
C ILE A 65 -6.63 -3.11 4.54
N THR A 66 -6.87 -2.13 5.41
CA THR A 66 -5.84 -1.56 6.28
C THR A 66 -6.36 -1.45 7.72
N GLY A 67 -5.48 -1.14 8.62
CA GLY A 67 -5.77 -1.02 10.05
C GLY A 67 -4.50 -1.19 10.87
N THR A 68 -4.57 -0.96 12.16
CA THR A 68 -3.49 -1.33 13.07
C THR A 68 -3.47 -2.84 13.27
N ASN A 69 -4.59 -3.41 13.69
CA ASN A 69 -4.76 -4.83 13.98
C ASN A 69 -5.81 -5.49 13.06
N GLY A 70 -5.73 -6.81 12.92
CA GLY A 70 -6.74 -7.62 12.24
C GLY A 70 -6.66 -7.64 10.71
N LYS A 71 -5.76 -6.92 10.08
CA LYS A 71 -5.63 -6.85 8.60
C LYS A 71 -5.54 -8.22 7.95
N SER A 72 -4.58 -9.04 8.38
CA SER A 72 -4.29 -10.35 7.76
C SER A 72 -5.45 -11.32 7.93
N THR A 73 -6.05 -11.34 9.13
CA THR A 73 -7.22 -12.19 9.42
C THR A 73 -8.40 -11.80 8.54
N THR A 74 -8.72 -10.50 8.46
CA THR A 74 -9.84 -10.01 7.68
C THR A 74 -9.62 -10.21 6.18
N SER A 75 -8.41 -9.93 5.69
CA SER A 75 -8.05 -10.12 4.28
C SER A 75 -8.17 -11.59 3.87
N LYS A 76 -7.66 -12.50 4.70
CA LYS A 76 -7.77 -13.92 4.44
C LYS A 76 -9.19 -14.41 4.51
N LEU A 77 -9.95 -14.00 5.51
CA LEU A 77 -11.37 -14.38 5.64
C LEU A 77 -12.19 -13.93 4.42
N LEU A 78 -12.03 -12.67 4.02
CA LEU A 78 -12.72 -12.13 2.84
C LEU A 78 -12.33 -12.88 1.57
N HIS A 79 -11.02 -13.13 1.36
CA HIS A 79 -10.54 -13.94 0.25
C HIS A 79 -11.18 -15.32 0.23
N ASP A 80 -11.21 -16.02 1.37
CA ASP A 80 -11.72 -17.39 1.46
C ASP A 80 -13.25 -17.43 1.23
N ILE A 81 -13.98 -16.43 1.72
CA ILE A 81 -15.43 -16.29 1.47
C ILE A 81 -15.67 -16.10 -0.04
N LEU A 82 -15.01 -15.13 -0.68
CA LEU A 82 -15.19 -14.88 -2.11
C LEU A 82 -14.81 -16.10 -2.95
N LYS A 83 -13.73 -16.78 -2.59
CA LYS A 83 -13.29 -17.99 -3.27
C LYS A 83 -14.31 -19.13 -3.18
N ARG A 84 -14.91 -19.33 -2.00
CA ARG A 84 -15.99 -20.34 -1.79
C ARG A 84 -17.24 -20.04 -2.61
N HIS A 85 -17.50 -18.77 -2.92
CA HIS A 85 -18.60 -18.35 -3.78
C HIS A 85 -18.25 -18.35 -5.28
N GLY A 86 -17.11 -18.93 -5.66
CA GLY A 86 -16.74 -19.13 -7.06
C GLY A 86 -16.10 -17.92 -7.74
N TYR A 87 -15.76 -16.84 -7.01
CA TYR A 87 -15.06 -15.71 -7.60
C TYR A 87 -13.59 -16.03 -7.90
N ASP A 88 -13.09 -15.51 -9.01
CA ASP A 88 -11.64 -15.47 -9.27
C ASP A 88 -11.01 -14.37 -8.40
N VAL A 89 -10.51 -14.77 -7.24
CA VAL A 89 -9.98 -13.86 -6.22
C VAL A 89 -8.53 -14.18 -5.88
N ARG A 90 -7.75 -13.13 -5.66
CA ARG A 90 -6.35 -13.22 -5.22
C ARG A 90 -6.17 -12.46 -3.92
N LEU A 91 -5.37 -13.00 -3.01
CA LEU A 91 -4.92 -12.36 -1.79
C LEU A 91 -3.51 -11.83 -2.02
N THR A 92 -3.32 -10.53 -1.91
CA THR A 92 -2.08 -9.87 -2.32
C THR A 92 -1.74 -8.67 -1.44
N GLY A 93 -0.55 -8.13 -1.59
CA GLY A 93 -0.07 -6.96 -0.86
C GLY A 93 0.91 -7.31 0.25
N ASN A 94 0.62 -6.88 1.48
CA ASN A 94 1.49 -7.14 2.64
C ASN A 94 1.47 -8.62 3.08
N ILE A 95 0.44 -9.37 2.72
CA ILE A 95 0.34 -10.84 2.82
C ILE A 95 -0.09 -11.42 1.46
N GLY A 96 0.07 -12.71 1.31
CA GLY A 96 -0.12 -13.39 0.03
C GLY A 96 1.04 -13.11 -0.91
N ASN A 97 0.76 -13.07 -2.21
CA ASN A 97 1.79 -12.70 -3.20
C ASN A 97 1.95 -11.18 -3.28
N PRO A 98 3.16 -10.66 -3.55
CA PRO A 98 3.34 -9.26 -3.90
C PRO A 98 2.44 -8.90 -5.10
N ILE A 99 1.80 -7.73 -5.05
CA ILE A 99 0.79 -7.36 -6.05
C ILE A 99 1.34 -7.34 -7.49
N LEU A 100 2.61 -7.01 -7.67
CA LEU A 100 3.27 -6.98 -8.98
C LEU A 100 3.71 -8.36 -9.48
N GLU A 101 3.68 -9.39 -8.63
CA GLU A 101 3.99 -10.77 -9.00
C GLU A 101 2.76 -11.59 -9.36
N GLU A 102 1.56 -11.04 -9.17
CA GLU A 102 0.33 -11.73 -9.53
C GLU A 102 0.23 -11.98 -11.03
N LYS A 103 0.02 -13.24 -11.39
CA LYS A 103 -0.07 -13.70 -12.77
C LYS A 103 -1.48 -14.12 -13.14
N GLY A 104 -1.79 -14.09 -14.43
CA GLY A 104 -3.07 -14.57 -14.94
C GLY A 104 -4.28 -13.76 -14.47
N ILE A 105 -4.09 -12.50 -14.07
CA ILE A 105 -5.17 -11.60 -13.68
C ILE A 105 -6.04 -11.32 -14.90
N LYS A 106 -7.33 -11.63 -14.80
CA LYS A 106 -8.37 -11.36 -15.79
C LYS A 106 -9.17 -10.14 -15.38
N LYS A 107 -9.95 -9.59 -16.30
CA LYS A 107 -10.81 -8.42 -16.04
C LYS A 107 -11.82 -8.61 -14.90
N ASN A 108 -12.25 -9.86 -14.66
CA ASN A 108 -13.17 -10.23 -13.60
C ASN A 108 -12.47 -10.75 -12.32
N THR A 109 -11.14 -10.73 -12.27
CA THR A 109 -10.40 -11.08 -11.05
C THR A 109 -10.62 -10.01 -9.99
N ILE A 110 -10.84 -10.43 -8.76
CA ILE A 110 -10.94 -9.56 -7.59
C ILE A 110 -9.61 -9.64 -6.81
N LEU A 111 -9.02 -8.51 -6.49
CA LEU A 111 -7.85 -8.45 -5.62
C LEU A 111 -8.26 -8.00 -4.21
N VAL A 112 -8.03 -8.87 -3.23
CA VAL A 112 -8.06 -8.51 -1.81
C VAL A 112 -6.65 -8.09 -1.43
N VAL A 113 -6.46 -6.80 -1.21
CA VAL A 113 -5.15 -6.17 -0.99
C VAL A 113 -5.00 -5.82 0.48
N GLU A 114 -4.15 -6.54 1.20
CA GLU A 114 -3.71 -6.08 2.51
C GLU A 114 -2.71 -4.94 2.33
N ALA A 115 -3.09 -3.73 2.71
CA ALA A 115 -2.27 -2.54 2.55
C ALA A 115 -1.69 -2.08 3.90
N SER A 116 -0.37 -2.12 4.03
CA SER A 116 0.34 -1.57 5.19
C SER A 116 0.40 -0.04 5.14
N SER A 117 0.53 0.59 6.31
CA SER A 117 0.75 2.04 6.38
C SER A 117 2.02 2.48 5.65
N TYR A 118 3.01 1.59 5.55
CA TYR A 118 4.28 1.87 4.86
C TYR A 118 4.12 1.91 3.35
N GLN A 119 3.35 0.99 2.75
CA GLN A 119 3.00 1.02 1.33
C GLN A 119 2.15 2.25 1.02
N LEU A 120 1.11 2.48 1.82
CA LEU A 120 0.19 3.60 1.63
C LEU A 120 0.87 4.96 1.81
N ALA A 121 1.88 5.10 2.69
CA ALA A 121 2.60 6.36 2.90
C ALA A 121 3.20 6.94 1.62
N TYR A 122 3.56 6.09 0.66
CA TYR A 122 4.13 6.50 -0.63
C TYR A 122 3.15 6.34 -1.80
N SER A 123 1.96 5.82 -1.54
CA SER A 123 0.94 5.68 -2.58
C SER A 123 0.32 7.02 -2.93
N LYS A 124 0.22 7.31 -4.23
CA LYS A 124 -0.29 8.57 -4.77
C LYS A 124 -1.50 8.40 -5.67
N TYR A 125 -1.52 7.34 -6.45
CA TYR A 125 -2.48 7.13 -7.52
C TYR A 125 -3.37 5.93 -7.30
N PHE A 126 -2.96 5.02 -6.42
CA PHE A 126 -3.72 3.81 -6.11
C PHE A 126 -5.15 4.15 -5.70
N ARG A 127 -6.08 3.45 -6.33
CA ARG A 127 -7.51 3.54 -6.04
C ARG A 127 -8.04 2.15 -5.81
N SER A 128 -8.72 1.94 -4.72
CA SER A 128 -9.49 0.71 -4.51
C SER A 128 -10.99 1.00 -4.59
N LYS A 129 -11.73 0.07 -5.19
CA LYS A 129 -13.19 0.16 -5.30
C LYS A 129 -13.85 0.10 -3.94
N TYR A 130 -13.34 -0.78 -3.08
CA TYR A 130 -13.76 -0.93 -1.70
C TYR A 130 -12.56 -0.75 -0.80
N SER A 131 -12.66 0.11 0.19
CA SER A 131 -11.61 0.30 1.20
C SER A 131 -12.18 -0.03 2.58
N ILE A 132 -11.48 -0.84 3.33
CA ILE A 132 -11.86 -1.22 4.70
C ILE A 132 -10.75 -0.75 5.64
N ILE A 133 -11.10 0.13 6.57
CA ILE A 133 -10.22 0.55 7.67
C ILE A 133 -10.77 -0.07 8.95
N LEU A 134 -10.06 -1.07 9.47
CA LEU A 134 -10.53 -1.87 10.60
C LEU A 134 -10.48 -1.11 11.92
N ASN A 135 -9.34 -0.51 12.19
CA ASN A 135 -9.06 0.27 13.40
C ASN A 135 -7.81 1.10 13.22
N ILE A 136 -7.68 2.13 14.03
CA ILE A 136 -6.47 2.96 14.10
C ILE A 136 -6.17 3.20 15.58
N SER A 137 -5.05 2.66 16.06
CA SER A 137 -4.49 2.86 17.39
C SER A 137 -3.01 3.16 17.28
N ASN A 138 -2.38 3.58 18.37
CA ASN A 138 -0.96 3.91 18.39
C ASN A 138 -0.09 2.72 17.94
N ASP A 139 0.65 2.93 16.86
CA ASP A 139 1.59 1.96 16.31
C ASP A 139 2.55 2.64 15.32
N HIS A 140 3.73 2.05 15.10
CA HIS A 140 4.70 2.47 14.09
C HIS A 140 5.11 3.96 14.16
N LEU A 141 5.09 4.58 15.34
CA LEU A 141 5.45 5.99 15.50
C LEU A 141 6.95 6.25 15.25
N GLU A 142 7.79 5.25 15.42
CA GLU A 142 9.22 5.30 15.04
C GLU A 142 9.41 5.54 13.53
N ARG A 143 8.41 5.22 12.71
CA ARG A 143 8.42 5.40 11.26
C ARG A 143 7.65 6.63 10.82
N HIS A 144 6.44 6.81 11.35
CA HIS A 144 5.52 7.88 10.95
C HIS A 144 5.73 9.17 11.73
N LEU A 145 6.50 9.15 12.82
CA LEU A 145 6.86 10.24 13.72
C LEU A 145 5.68 10.76 14.56
N THR A 146 4.49 10.85 13.99
CA THR A 146 3.29 11.32 14.67
C THR A 146 2.09 10.45 14.35
N MET A 147 1.12 10.40 15.27
CA MET A 147 -0.17 9.74 15.03
C MET A 147 -0.91 10.34 13.83
N LYS A 148 -0.82 11.65 13.64
CA LYS A 148 -1.40 12.34 12.48
C LYS A 148 -0.85 11.80 11.15
N ASN A 149 0.46 11.62 11.05
CA ASN A 149 1.08 11.05 9.85
C ASN A 149 0.69 9.59 9.63
N TYR A 150 0.57 8.81 10.70
CA TYR A 150 0.13 7.42 10.65
C TYR A 150 -1.31 7.31 10.13
N ILE A 151 -2.23 8.09 10.70
CA ILE A 151 -3.62 8.18 10.22
C ILE A 151 -3.66 8.61 8.75
N SER A 152 -2.96 9.71 8.42
CA SER A 152 -2.89 10.22 7.05
C SER A 152 -2.38 9.18 6.05
N SER A 153 -1.38 8.38 6.44
CA SER A 153 -0.88 7.31 5.57
C SER A 153 -1.94 6.25 5.30
N LYS A 154 -2.70 5.81 6.32
CA LYS A 154 -3.79 4.84 6.13
C LYS A 154 -4.94 5.40 5.28
N LEU A 155 -5.30 6.67 5.47
CA LEU A 155 -6.35 7.31 4.69
C LEU A 155 -6.01 7.46 3.20
N ARG A 156 -4.76 7.26 2.79
CA ARG A 156 -4.41 7.24 1.36
C ARG A 156 -5.11 6.14 0.57
N CYS A 157 -5.56 5.07 1.19
CA CYS A 157 -6.34 4.03 0.51
C CYS A 157 -7.68 4.56 -0.03
N VAL A 158 -8.16 5.70 0.46
CA VAL A 158 -9.43 6.33 0.04
C VAL A 158 -9.25 7.65 -0.71
N THR A 159 -8.04 8.22 -0.72
CA THR A 159 -7.79 9.55 -1.30
C THR A 159 -8.22 9.66 -2.76
N ASN A 160 -8.06 8.60 -3.54
CA ASN A 160 -8.38 8.57 -4.96
C ASN A 160 -9.73 7.92 -5.28
N GLN A 161 -10.54 7.62 -4.26
CA GLN A 161 -11.88 7.07 -4.46
C GLN A 161 -12.80 8.04 -5.18
N LYS A 162 -13.66 7.50 -6.06
CA LYS A 162 -14.70 8.24 -6.77
C LYS A 162 -16.04 8.08 -6.06
N LYS A 163 -17.03 8.85 -6.47
CA LYS A 163 -18.39 8.88 -5.87
C LYS A 163 -19.03 7.51 -5.63
N ASN A 164 -18.73 6.53 -6.51
CA ASN A 164 -19.32 5.18 -6.45
C ASN A 164 -18.37 4.15 -5.81
N ASP A 165 -17.28 4.59 -5.19
CA ASP A 165 -16.41 3.71 -4.41
C ASP A 165 -16.85 3.73 -2.95
N ILE A 166 -16.56 2.68 -2.21
CA ILE A 166 -17.11 2.47 -0.88
C ILE A 166 -15.98 2.42 0.14
N LEU A 167 -16.14 3.20 1.20
CA LEU A 167 -15.33 3.12 2.41
C LEU A 167 -16.14 2.47 3.53
N SER A 168 -15.58 1.44 4.15
CA SER A 168 -16.03 0.89 5.42
C SER A 168 -15.06 1.25 6.54
N LEU A 169 -15.55 1.93 7.54
CA LEU A 169 -14.85 2.21 8.79
C LEU A 169 -15.45 1.33 9.88
N ILE A 170 -14.66 0.42 10.45
CA ILE A 170 -15.20 -0.52 11.44
C ILE A 170 -15.04 0.03 12.86
N HIS A 171 -13.84 0.50 13.22
CA HIS A 171 -13.60 1.09 14.52
C HIS A 171 -12.45 2.09 14.47
N ILE A 172 -12.71 3.34 14.80
CA ILE A 172 -11.68 4.32 15.13
C ILE A 172 -11.74 4.46 16.64
N SER A 173 -10.77 3.87 17.36
CA SER A 173 -10.69 4.05 18.80
C SER A 173 -10.48 5.53 19.09
N GLU A 174 -11.38 6.12 19.88
CA GLU A 174 -11.06 7.36 20.56
C GLU A 174 -9.77 7.15 21.37
N PRO A 175 -8.91 8.18 21.50
CA PRO A 175 -7.79 8.09 22.42
C PRO A 175 -8.36 7.70 23.78
N THR A 176 -7.94 6.57 24.31
CA THR A 176 -8.35 6.07 25.61
C THR A 176 -8.21 7.21 26.61
N ARG A 177 -9.33 7.70 27.15
CA ARG A 177 -9.28 8.58 28.32
C ARG A 177 -8.48 7.86 29.37
N PRO A 178 -7.44 8.46 29.96
CA PRO A 178 -6.82 7.87 31.12
C PRO A 178 -7.92 7.65 32.16
N TYR A 179 -8.08 6.42 32.60
CA TYR A 179 -8.93 6.13 33.75
C TYR A 179 -8.34 6.93 34.91
N LEU A 180 -9.07 7.95 35.35
CA LEU A 180 -8.83 8.64 36.62
C LEU A 180 -9.21 7.71 37.78
#